data_4b97daa8904b06153255db63bd5977fe
#
_entry.id   4b97daa8904b06153255db63bd5977fe
#
_cell.length_a   1.000
_cell.length_b   1.000
_cell.length_c   1.000
_cell.angle_alpha   90.00
_cell.angle_beta   90.00
_cell.angle_gamma   90.00
#
_symmetry.space_group_name_H-M   'P 1'
#
loop_
_entity.id
_entity.type
_entity.pdbx_description
1 polymer ?
#
loop_
_entity_poly.entity_id
_entity_poly.type
_entity_poly.pdbx_seq_one_letter_code
_entity_poly.pdbx_strand_id
1 'polypeptide(L)'
;MAKSFKDYFAGAGYFLLDTTREAVLRHEDETVQQEREAGISILTAALYEAKIKDPEIIRLLQNYYGLRENEAQEQLRIEKTINHPCSELESYLMSEEALSQQEAQDYIIDHGTVDLLRQESGLWKLSPKELLRKIE
;
A
#
# COMPACT_ATOMS: atom_id res chain seq x y z
N MET A 1 -0.06 16.94 -19.66
CA MET A 1 -1.11 15.95 -19.40
C MET A 1 -0.88 15.32 -18.04
N ALA A 2 -1.86 15.40 -17.17
CA ALA A 2 -1.72 14.84 -15.83
C ALA A 2 -1.73 13.30 -15.91
N LYS A 3 -0.83 12.66 -15.16
CA LYS A 3 -0.86 11.21 -15.01
C LYS A 3 -2.10 10.82 -14.21
N SER A 4 -2.70 9.69 -14.52
CA SER A 4 -3.72 9.12 -13.67
C SER A 4 -3.09 8.65 -12.37
N PHE A 5 -3.90 8.48 -11.32
CA PHE A 5 -3.40 7.92 -10.06
C PHE A 5 -2.80 6.53 -10.26
N LYS A 6 -3.41 5.74 -11.15
CA LYS A 6 -2.88 4.42 -11.52
C LYS A 6 -1.43 4.54 -11.98
N ASP A 7 -1.16 5.44 -12.92
CA ASP A 7 0.18 5.63 -13.45
C ASP A 7 1.15 6.13 -12.38
N TYR A 8 0.68 7.05 -11.54
CA TYR A 8 1.48 7.59 -10.45
C TYR A 8 1.91 6.51 -9.48
N PHE A 9 0.97 5.68 -9.01
CA PHE A 9 1.28 4.61 -8.06
C PHE A 9 2.16 3.54 -8.69
N ALA A 10 1.90 3.18 -9.93
CA ALA A 10 2.75 2.23 -10.64
C ALA A 10 4.18 2.75 -10.77
N GLY A 11 4.33 4.02 -11.14
CA GLY A 11 5.63 4.66 -11.28
C GLY A 11 6.36 4.84 -9.94
N ALA A 12 5.62 5.05 -8.85
CA ALA A 12 6.17 5.22 -7.52
C ALA A 12 6.48 3.90 -6.81
N GLY A 13 5.97 2.78 -7.33
CA GLY A 13 6.17 1.46 -6.70
C GLY A 13 5.29 1.21 -5.49
N TYR A 14 4.24 1.99 -5.31
CA TYR A 14 3.31 1.78 -4.20
C TYR A 14 2.28 0.71 -4.52
N PHE A 15 1.99 -0.12 -3.52
CA PHE A 15 0.91 -1.09 -3.59
C PHE A 15 -0.27 -0.56 -2.76
N LEU A 16 -1.42 -0.40 -3.40
CA LEU A 16 -2.62 0.09 -2.75
C LEU A 16 -3.51 -1.07 -2.31
N LEU A 17 -4.31 -0.85 -1.26
CA LEU A 17 -5.37 -1.78 -0.89
C LEU A 17 -6.31 -2.00 -2.07
N ASP A 18 -6.84 -3.22 -2.18
CA ASP A 18 -7.71 -3.61 -3.28
C ASP A 18 -8.84 -2.62 -3.53
N THR A 19 -9.52 -2.16 -2.46
CA THR A 19 -10.63 -1.22 -2.59
C THR A 19 -10.20 0.10 -3.20
N THR A 20 -9.10 0.66 -2.72
CA THR A 20 -8.57 1.93 -3.23
C THR A 20 -8.05 1.75 -4.65
N ARG A 21 -7.34 0.66 -4.90
CA ARG A 21 -6.80 0.34 -6.22
C ARG A 21 -7.91 0.17 -7.25
N GLU A 22 -8.96 -0.59 -6.90
CA GLU A 22 -10.10 -0.79 -7.79
C GLU A 22 -10.83 0.51 -8.09
N ALA A 23 -10.98 1.37 -7.10
CA ALA A 23 -11.59 2.67 -7.28
C ALA A 23 -10.79 3.50 -8.28
N VAL A 24 -9.46 3.53 -8.16
CA VAL A 24 -8.58 4.24 -9.08
C VAL A 24 -8.67 3.66 -10.48
N LEU A 25 -8.68 2.34 -10.61
CA LEU A 25 -8.72 1.67 -11.91
C LEU A 25 -10.06 1.83 -12.63
N ARG A 26 -11.16 1.89 -11.90
CA ARG A 26 -12.51 2.01 -12.47
C ARG A 26 -12.91 3.43 -12.82
N HIS A 27 -12.37 4.40 -12.11
CA HIS A 27 -12.76 5.80 -12.25
C HIS A 27 -11.55 6.64 -12.62
N GLU A 28 -11.21 6.64 -13.91
CA GLU A 28 -10.13 7.47 -14.41
C GLU A 28 -10.44 8.97 -14.21
N ASP A 29 -11.73 9.32 -14.24
CA ASP A 29 -12.22 10.65 -13.88
C ASP A 29 -12.37 10.70 -12.35
N GLU A 30 -11.26 10.81 -11.66
CA GLU A 30 -11.22 10.70 -10.21
C GLU A 30 -11.98 11.81 -9.52
N THR A 31 -12.75 11.43 -8.51
CA THR A 31 -13.43 12.39 -7.66
C THR A 31 -12.44 12.99 -6.65
N VAL A 32 -12.79 14.13 -6.08
CA VAL A 32 -12.00 14.75 -5.01
C VAL A 32 -11.77 13.77 -3.86
N GLN A 33 -12.75 12.93 -3.56
CA GLN A 33 -12.64 11.93 -2.49
C GLN A 33 -11.58 10.88 -2.82
N GLN A 34 -11.52 10.41 -4.05
CA GLN A 34 -10.52 9.44 -4.48
C GLN A 34 -9.11 10.03 -4.45
N GLU A 35 -8.97 11.28 -4.88
CA GLU A 35 -7.71 12.01 -4.79
C GLU A 35 -7.25 12.14 -3.34
N ARG A 36 -8.18 12.44 -2.44
CA ARG A 36 -7.91 12.57 -1.03
C ARG A 36 -7.45 11.23 -0.44
N GLU A 37 -8.14 10.15 -0.74
CA GLU A 37 -7.78 8.80 -0.26
C GLU A 37 -6.40 8.37 -0.76
N ALA A 38 -6.13 8.62 -2.04
CA ALA A 38 -4.82 8.34 -2.63
C ALA A 38 -3.72 9.15 -1.96
N GLY A 39 -3.95 10.44 -1.72
CA GLY A 39 -2.99 11.31 -1.04
C GLY A 39 -2.70 10.85 0.39
N ILE A 40 -3.71 10.42 1.12
CA ILE A 40 -3.56 9.88 2.48
C ILE A 40 -2.66 8.63 2.45
N SER A 41 -2.91 7.73 1.51
CA SER A 41 -2.12 6.50 1.38
C SER A 41 -0.67 6.79 1.02
N ILE A 42 -0.43 7.73 0.11
CA ILE A 42 0.92 8.13 -0.30
C ILE A 42 1.67 8.74 0.89
N LEU A 43 1.03 9.67 1.60
CA LEU A 43 1.68 10.32 2.74
C LEU A 43 2.01 9.31 3.83
N THR A 44 1.08 8.42 4.14
CA THR A 44 1.29 7.38 5.15
C THR A 44 2.46 6.47 4.76
N ALA A 45 2.51 6.03 3.52
CA ALA A 45 3.58 5.18 3.01
C ALA A 45 4.94 5.88 3.08
N ALA A 46 5.00 7.14 2.65
CA ALA A 46 6.23 7.92 2.65
C ALA A 46 6.76 8.14 4.07
N LEU A 47 5.89 8.47 5.01
CA LEU A 47 6.29 8.70 6.41
C LEU A 47 6.73 7.40 7.07
N TYR A 48 6.03 6.31 6.81
CA TYR A 48 6.39 5.01 7.36
C TYR A 48 7.75 4.54 6.82
N GLU A 49 7.94 4.66 5.51
CA GLU A 49 9.21 4.30 4.87
C GLU A 49 10.38 5.13 5.39
N ALA A 50 10.13 6.40 5.66
CA ALA A 50 11.12 7.32 6.26
C ALA A 50 11.38 7.04 7.73
N LYS A 51 10.72 6.03 8.32
CA LYS A 51 10.86 5.61 9.71
C LYS A 51 10.46 6.70 10.71
N ILE A 52 9.49 7.50 10.33
CA ILE A 52 8.87 8.46 11.25
C ILE A 52 8.09 7.67 12.30
N LYS A 53 8.14 8.10 13.55
CA LYS A 53 7.46 7.41 14.65
C LYS A 53 5.95 7.45 14.50
N ASP A 54 5.29 6.39 14.94
CA ASP A 54 3.84 6.23 14.81
C ASP A 54 3.03 7.43 15.31
N PRO A 55 3.28 7.98 16.53
CA PRO A 55 2.52 9.14 16.98
C PRO A 55 2.66 10.35 16.09
N GLU A 56 3.82 10.54 15.49
CA GLU A 56 4.07 11.65 14.58
C GLU A 56 3.37 11.46 13.24
N ILE A 57 3.34 10.23 12.74
CA ILE A 57 2.59 9.90 11.51
C ILE A 57 1.10 10.20 11.72
N ILE A 58 0.56 9.75 12.85
CA ILE A 58 -0.85 10.00 13.21
C ILE A 58 -1.13 11.49 13.29
N ARG A 59 -0.26 12.25 13.96
CA ARG A 59 -0.39 13.70 14.07
C ARG A 59 -0.40 14.38 12.71
N LEU A 60 0.50 13.98 11.81
CA LEU A 60 0.59 14.56 10.48
C LEU A 60 -0.63 14.24 9.63
N LEU A 61 -1.15 13.02 9.72
CA LEU A 61 -2.37 12.64 9.00
C LEU A 61 -3.58 13.45 9.49
N GLN A 62 -3.69 13.67 10.79
CA GLN A 62 -4.75 14.51 11.35
C GLN A 62 -4.59 15.96 10.91
N ASN A 63 -3.36 16.46 10.92
CA ASN A 63 -3.07 17.85 10.61
C ASN A 63 -3.28 18.19 9.14
N TYR A 64 -2.82 17.34 8.23
CA TYR A 64 -2.88 17.62 6.79
C TYR A 64 -4.16 17.16 6.12
N TYR A 65 -4.81 16.14 6.65
CA TYR A 65 -6.03 15.59 6.04
C TYR A 65 -7.25 15.65 6.95
N GLY A 66 -7.11 16.19 8.14
CA GLY A 66 -8.24 16.34 9.06
C GLY A 66 -8.83 15.02 9.52
N LEU A 67 -8.05 13.95 9.54
CA LEU A 67 -8.52 12.65 10.01
C LEU A 67 -8.76 12.67 11.52
N ARG A 68 -9.72 11.86 11.96
CA ARG A 68 -9.86 11.58 13.38
C ARG A 68 -8.70 10.68 13.80
N GLU A 69 -8.39 10.67 15.10
CA GLU A 69 -7.29 9.87 15.61
C GLU A 69 -7.45 8.39 15.26
N ASN A 70 -8.64 7.83 15.43
CA ASN A 70 -8.91 6.43 15.08
C ASN A 70 -8.78 6.16 13.59
N GLU A 71 -9.14 7.11 12.75
CA GLU A 71 -8.98 6.99 11.30
C GLU A 71 -7.49 7.00 10.90
N ALA A 72 -6.72 7.89 11.52
CA ALA A 72 -5.28 7.97 11.28
C ALA A 72 -4.56 6.71 11.77
N GLN A 73 -4.96 6.19 12.92
CA GLN A 73 -4.42 4.94 13.47
C GLN A 73 -4.71 3.76 12.52
N GLU A 74 -5.92 3.69 12.00
CA GLU A 74 -6.32 2.63 11.08
C GLU A 74 -5.53 2.74 9.77
N GLN A 75 -5.34 3.94 9.26
CA GLN A 75 -4.56 4.17 8.04
C GLN A 75 -3.12 3.69 8.23
N LEU A 76 -2.52 3.99 9.38
CA LEU A 76 -1.17 3.53 9.68
C LEU A 76 -1.11 2.01 9.84
N ARG A 77 -2.11 1.41 10.49
CA ARG A 77 -2.19 -0.05 10.63
C ARG A 77 -2.22 -0.73 9.27
N ILE A 78 -3.02 -0.22 8.36
CA ILE A 78 -3.12 -0.74 6.98
C ILE A 78 -1.77 -0.65 6.28
N GLU A 79 -1.09 0.47 6.41
CA GLU A 79 0.24 0.62 5.82
C GLU A 79 1.22 -0.42 6.36
N LYS A 80 1.30 -0.54 7.68
CA LYS A 80 2.24 -1.45 8.34
C LYS A 80 1.99 -2.92 8.00
N THR A 81 0.73 -3.33 8.03
CA THR A 81 0.38 -4.76 8.01
C THR A 81 0.04 -5.28 6.63
N ILE A 82 -0.29 -4.41 5.68
CA ILE A 82 -0.74 -4.81 4.35
C ILE A 82 0.07 -4.12 3.25
N ASN A 83 0.00 -2.80 3.15
CA ASN A 83 0.59 -2.10 2.01
C ASN A 83 2.11 -2.22 1.95
N HIS A 84 2.79 -2.00 3.07
CA HIS A 84 4.24 -2.08 3.11
C HIS A 84 4.76 -3.50 2.84
N PRO A 85 4.22 -4.56 3.46
CA PRO A 85 4.62 -5.92 3.12
C PRO A 85 4.39 -6.26 1.65
N CYS A 86 3.28 -5.83 1.06
CA CYS A 86 3.02 -6.04 -0.36
C CYS A 86 4.01 -5.28 -1.24
N SER A 87 4.36 -4.06 -0.87
CA SER A 87 5.32 -3.25 -1.61
C SER A 87 6.71 -3.86 -1.56
N GLU A 88 7.14 -4.36 -0.41
CA GLU A 88 8.42 -5.06 -0.28
C GLU A 88 8.45 -6.36 -1.07
N LEU A 89 7.34 -7.10 -1.05
CA LEU A 89 7.22 -8.34 -1.82
C LEU A 89 7.27 -8.06 -3.32
N GLU A 90 6.62 -6.99 -3.77
CA GLU A 90 6.69 -6.54 -5.16
C GLU A 90 8.15 -6.29 -5.58
N SER A 91 8.88 -5.54 -4.77
CA SER A 91 10.29 -5.24 -5.04
C SER A 91 11.13 -6.51 -5.06
N TYR A 92 10.88 -7.43 -4.15
CA TYR A 92 11.57 -8.72 -4.10
C TYR A 92 11.32 -9.55 -5.37
N LEU A 93 10.06 -9.65 -5.79
CA LEU A 93 9.70 -10.38 -7.00
C LEU A 93 10.33 -9.78 -8.25
N MET A 94 10.42 -8.45 -8.31
CA MET A 94 11.07 -7.79 -9.42
C MET A 94 12.57 -8.05 -9.47
N SER A 95 13.24 -8.02 -8.32
CA SER A 95 14.70 -8.14 -8.25
C SER A 95 15.16 -9.59 -8.25
N GLU A 96 14.49 -10.49 -7.55
CA GLU A 96 14.94 -11.87 -7.36
C GLU A 96 14.30 -12.84 -8.34
N GLU A 97 13.07 -12.56 -8.78
CA GLU A 97 12.35 -13.44 -9.72
C GLU A 97 12.26 -12.83 -11.12
N ALA A 98 12.90 -11.68 -11.33
CA ALA A 98 12.96 -10.99 -12.62
C ALA A 98 11.59 -10.68 -13.24
N LEU A 99 10.57 -10.47 -12.40
CA LEU A 99 9.25 -10.10 -12.87
C LEU A 99 9.18 -8.60 -13.15
N SER A 100 8.33 -8.22 -14.10
CA SER A 100 7.98 -6.81 -14.28
C SER A 100 7.12 -6.35 -13.10
N GLN A 101 6.98 -5.05 -12.95
CA GLN A 101 6.12 -4.51 -11.90
C GLN A 101 4.69 -5.05 -12.01
N GLN A 102 4.15 -5.06 -13.21
CA GLN A 102 2.80 -5.56 -13.44
C GLN A 102 2.68 -7.06 -13.10
N GLU A 103 3.66 -7.85 -13.52
CA GLU A 103 3.69 -9.28 -13.22
C GLU A 103 3.79 -9.52 -11.72
N ALA A 104 4.60 -8.74 -11.01
CA ALA A 104 4.73 -8.84 -9.56
C ALA A 104 3.41 -8.50 -8.85
N GLN A 105 2.75 -7.43 -9.26
CA GLN A 105 1.46 -7.03 -8.70
C GLN A 105 0.39 -8.08 -8.96
N ASP A 106 0.34 -8.62 -10.17
CA ASP A 106 -0.61 -9.67 -10.52
C ASP A 106 -0.37 -10.93 -9.70
N TYR A 107 0.88 -11.28 -9.49
CA TYR A 107 1.25 -12.43 -8.65
C TYR A 107 0.72 -12.26 -7.22
N ILE A 108 0.97 -11.09 -6.63
CA ILE A 108 0.52 -10.79 -5.26
C ILE A 108 -1.00 -10.87 -5.15
N ILE A 109 -1.71 -10.31 -6.11
CA ILE A 109 -3.18 -10.31 -6.13
C ILE A 109 -3.72 -11.73 -6.32
N ASP A 110 -3.19 -12.45 -7.30
CA ASP A 110 -3.67 -13.78 -7.67
C ASP A 110 -3.47 -14.81 -6.55
N HIS A 111 -2.46 -14.61 -5.71
CA HIS A 111 -2.18 -15.50 -4.57
C HIS A 111 -2.93 -15.10 -3.29
N GLY A 112 -3.81 -14.09 -3.35
CA GLY A 112 -4.61 -13.67 -2.21
C GLY A 112 -3.79 -13.13 -1.04
N THR A 113 -2.65 -12.51 -1.33
CA THR A 113 -1.71 -12.03 -0.31
C THR A 113 -2.35 -11.05 0.66
N VAL A 114 -3.17 -10.12 0.16
CA VAL A 114 -3.82 -9.11 1.01
C VAL A 114 -4.75 -9.78 2.03
N ASP A 115 -5.56 -10.73 1.57
CA ASP A 115 -6.47 -11.46 2.46
C ASP A 115 -5.71 -12.27 3.51
N LEU A 116 -4.62 -12.90 3.11
CA LEU A 116 -3.77 -13.66 4.02
C LEU A 116 -3.16 -12.75 5.09
N LEU A 117 -2.67 -11.59 4.71
CA LEU A 117 -2.11 -10.61 5.65
C LEU A 117 -3.17 -10.09 6.63
N ARG A 118 -4.43 -9.97 6.18
CA ARG A 118 -5.53 -9.58 7.06
C ARG A 118 -5.90 -10.67 8.05
N GLN A 119 -5.85 -11.92 7.62
CA GLN A 119 -6.30 -13.07 8.42
C GLN A 119 -5.27 -13.53 9.43
N GLU A 120 -4.00 -13.54 9.06
CA GLU A 120 -2.94 -14.05 9.92
C GLU A 120 -2.14 -12.93 10.57
N SER A 121 -2.26 -12.83 11.88
CA SER A 121 -1.52 -11.87 12.69
C SER A 121 -0.01 -12.14 12.59
N GLY A 122 0.76 -11.08 12.40
CA GLY A 122 2.22 -11.17 12.42
C GLY A 122 2.88 -11.54 11.10
N LEU A 123 2.13 -11.90 10.06
CA LEU A 123 2.73 -12.18 8.76
C LEU A 123 3.47 -10.97 8.18
N TRP A 124 2.99 -9.78 8.48
CA TRP A 124 3.61 -8.54 8.01
C TRP A 124 5.04 -8.34 8.52
N LYS A 125 5.43 -9.06 9.57
CA LYS A 125 6.78 -8.98 10.14
C LYS A 125 7.79 -9.87 9.41
N LEU A 126 7.31 -10.75 8.54
CA LEU A 126 8.19 -11.63 7.79
C LEU A 126 8.96 -10.87 6.72
N SER A 127 10.14 -11.37 6.38
CA SER A 127 10.87 -10.86 5.22
C SER A 127 10.10 -11.17 3.94
N PRO A 128 10.35 -10.46 2.84
CA PRO A 128 9.71 -10.78 1.55
C PRO A 128 9.88 -12.24 1.14
N LYS A 129 11.06 -12.80 1.35
CA LYS A 129 11.35 -14.20 1.02
C LYS A 129 10.49 -15.16 1.83
N GLU A 130 10.35 -14.90 3.13
CA GLU A 130 9.52 -15.72 4.01
C GLU A 130 8.04 -15.59 3.67
N LEU A 131 7.60 -14.36 3.39
CA LEU A 131 6.21 -14.11 2.99
C LEU A 131 5.89 -14.83 1.69
N LEU A 132 6.79 -14.80 0.72
CA LEU A 132 6.63 -15.51 -0.55
C LEU A 132 6.40 -17.00 -0.32
N ARG A 133 7.16 -17.61 0.58
CA ARG A 133 6.97 -19.03 0.92
C ARG A 133 5.59 -19.32 1.50
N LYS A 134 5.04 -18.38 2.26
CA LYS A 134 3.72 -18.54 2.86
C LYS A 134 2.58 -18.49 1.85
N ILE A 135 2.74 -17.70 0.79
CA ILE A 135 1.69 -17.54 -0.22
C ILE A 135 1.79 -18.51 -1.39
N GLU A 136 2.90 -19.18 -1.51
CA GLU A 136 3.10 -20.23 -2.55
C GLU A 136 2.21 -21.43 -2.35
#